data_908ab08b98b107dfec89945bf62ee1da
#
_entry.id   908ab08b98b107dfec89945bf62ee1da
#
_cell.length_a   1.000
_cell.length_b   1.000
_cell.length_c   1.000
_cell.angle_alpha   90.00
_cell.angle_beta   90.00
_cell.angle_gamma   90.00
#
_symmetry.space_group_name_H-M   'P 1'
#
loop_
_entity.id
_entity.type
_entity.pdbx_description
1 polymer ?
#
loop_
_entity_poly.entity_id
_entity_poly.type
_entity_poly.pdbx_seq_one_letter_code
_entity_poly.pdbx_strand_id
1 'polypeptide(L)'
;MKKIYSIKDRNLLVECSINEYDELIINRLSMFEQTDKYDCYIKIKQNKTIFRINSVDQIINGQLKHTDLYQLINNIISNIINDSENVYIHSAVIEKNNKGILILGDFNSGKSTLCIESLKAGYQILSADQSWLNYKNNLFLKKGSKYLAYKNNFEIIDACNEKCEIKAIFIIKAVFDTSNYEFYIEN
;
A
#
# COMPACT_ATOMS: atom_id res chain seq x y z
N MET A 1 -4.55 -6.73 -18.91
CA MET A 1 -5.73 -6.11 -18.24
C MET A 1 -5.91 -4.65 -18.62
N LYS A 2 -7.13 -4.09 -18.40
CA LYS A 2 -7.41 -2.64 -18.51
C LYS A 2 -8.44 -2.29 -17.45
N LYS A 3 -8.09 -1.42 -16.50
CA LYS A 3 -8.97 -0.98 -15.39
C LYS A 3 -8.70 0.48 -15.06
N ILE A 4 -9.69 1.16 -14.51
CA ILE A 4 -9.58 2.55 -14.06
C ILE A 4 -9.93 2.59 -12.57
N TYR A 5 -9.10 3.27 -11.78
CA TYR A 5 -9.23 3.35 -10.33
C TYR A 5 -9.37 4.81 -9.89
N SER A 6 -10.33 5.08 -9.01
CA SER A 6 -10.50 6.40 -8.40
C SER A 6 -9.57 6.51 -7.19
N ILE A 7 -8.60 7.41 -7.27
CA ILE A 7 -7.58 7.66 -6.24
C ILE A 7 -7.67 9.12 -5.85
N LYS A 8 -8.25 9.41 -4.68
CA LYS A 8 -8.48 10.78 -4.19
C LYS A 8 -9.29 11.61 -5.22
N ASP A 9 -8.70 12.63 -5.81
CA ASP A 9 -9.27 13.54 -6.82
C ASP A 9 -8.89 13.17 -8.26
N ARG A 10 -8.20 12.05 -8.47
CA ARG A 10 -7.72 11.56 -9.76
C ARG A 10 -8.23 10.17 -10.09
N ASN A 11 -8.39 9.93 -11.38
CA ASN A 11 -8.76 8.61 -11.89
C ASN A 11 -7.63 8.06 -12.74
N LEU A 12 -7.01 6.98 -12.27
CA LEU A 12 -5.87 6.33 -12.90
C LEU A 12 -6.31 5.17 -13.79
N LEU A 13 -6.11 5.30 -15.10
CA LEU A 13 -6.18 4.17 -16.02
C LEU A 13 -4.90 3.32 -15.90
N VAL A 14 -5.08 2.03 -15.67
CA VAL A 14 -4.00 1.05 -15.78
C VAL A 14 -4.30 0.09 -16.92
N GLU A 15 -3.45 0.07 -17.92
CA GLU A 15 -3.49 -0.83 -19.07
C GLU A 15 -2.21 -1.66 -19.11
N CYS A 16 -2.33 -2.98 -18.97
CA CYS A 16 -1.20 -3.89 -18.98
C CYS A 16 -1.44 -5.00 -20.00
N SER A 17 -0.46 -5.23 -20.89
CA SER A 17 -0.46 -6.32 -21.89
C SER A 17 0.35 -7.53 -21.44
N ILE A 18 0.88 -7.55 -20.22
CA ILE A 18 1.74 -8.60 -19.66
C ILE A 18 0.99 -9.28 -18.53
N ASN A 19 0.47 -10.47 -18.74
CA ASN A 19 -0.40 -11.18 -17.80
C ASN A 19 0.27 -11.46 -16.44
N GLU A 20 1.57 -11.69 -16.42
CA GLU A 20 2.34 -11.94 -15.19
C GLU A 20 2.32 -10.75 -14.20
N TYR A 21 1.98 -9.54 -14.67
CA TYR A 21 1.88 -8.34 -13.83
C TYR A 21 0.46 -8.06 -13.32
N ASP A 22 -0.55 -8.74 -13.85
CA ASP A 22 -1.96 -8.44 -13.55
C ASP A 22 -2.24 -8.60 -12.06
N GLU A 23 -1.75 -9.66 -11.43
CA GLU A 23 -1.95 -9.92 -10.00
C GLU A 23 -1.31 -8.83 -9.14
N LEU A 24 -0.06 -8.47 -9.41
CA LEU A 24 0.64 -7.41 -8.70
C LEU A 24 -0.12 -6.08 -8.78
N ILE A 25 -0.59 -5.72 -9.99
CA ILE A 25 -1.32 -4.46 -10.23
C ILE A 25 -2.65 -4.47 -9.48
N ILE A 26 -3.43 -5.56 -9.60
CA ILE A 26 -4.73 -5.68 -8.93
C ILE A 26 -4.56 -5.56 -7.42
N ASN A 27 -3.57 -6.23 -6.85
CA ASN A 27 -3.32 -6.22 -5.42
C ASN A 27 -2.95 -4.83 -4.91
N ARG A 28 -2.12 -4.08 -5.65
CA ARG A 28 -1.73 -2.72 -5.27
C ARG A 28 -2.88 -1.72 -5.33
N LEU A 29 -3.78 -1.90 -6.26
CA LEU A 29 -4.90 -0.98 -6.48
C LEU A 29 -6.21 -1.46 -5.85
N SER A 30 -6.21 -2.60 -5.16
CA SER A 30 -7.40 -3.23 -4.56
C SER A 30 -8.13 -2.37 -3.52
N MET A 31 -7.44 -1.41 -2.90
CA MET A 31 -8.04 -0.46 -1.97
C MET A 31 -8.85 0.66 -2.64
N PHE A 32 -8.73 0.83 -3.96
CA PHE A 32 -9.37 1.90 -4.70
C PHE A 32 -10.58 1.39 -5.48
N GLU A 33 -11.61 2.22 -5.58
CA GLU A 33 -12.82 1.92 -6.34
C GLU A 33 -12.58 2.03 -7.84
N GLN A 34 -13.29 1.23 -8.63
CA GLN A 34 -13.23 1.33 -10.09
C GLN A 34 -14.20 2.40 -10.60
N THR A 35 -13.83 3.04 -11.72
CA THR A 35 -14.60 4.09 -12.39
C THR A 35 -14.46 3.98 -13.92
N ASP A 36 -15.20 4.77 -14.67
CA ASP A 36 -15.24 4.70 -16.15
C ASP A 36 -14.42 5.80 -16.85
N LYS A 37 -14.06 6.87 -16.13
CA LYS A 37 -13.32 8.02 -16.69
C LYS A 37 -11.94 8.11 -16.07
N TYR A 38 -10.95 8.54 -16.85
CA TYR A 38 -9.59 8.75 -16.35
C TYR A 38 -9.01 10.08 -16.80
N ASP A 39 -8.12 10.63 -16.00
CA ASP A 39 -7.34 11.86 -16.24
C ASP A 39 -5.82 11.62 -16.19
N CYS A 40 -5.39 10.52 -15.62
CA CYS A 40 -4.01 10.05 -15.64
C CYS A 40 -3.93 8.56 -16.03
N TYR A 41 -2.75 8.08 -16.44
CA TYR A 41 -2.63 6.70 -16.90
C TYR A 41 -1.23 6.12 -16.72
N ILE A 42 -1.20 4.78 -16.66
CA ILE A 42 -0.02 3.94 -16.88
C ILE A 42 -0.36 2.86 -17.91
N LYS A 43 0.46 2.74 -18.96
CA LYS A 43 0.34 1.72 -20.01
C LYS A 43 1.62 0.90 -20.05
N ILE A 44 1.50 -0.38 -19.71
CA ILE A 44 2.62 -1.32 -19.57
C ILE A 44 2.58 -2.27 -20.75
N LYS A 45 3.64 -2.25 -21.56
CA LYS A 45 3.88 -3.14 -22.70
C LYS A 45 5.22 -3.85 -22.52
N GLN A 46 5.45 -4.93 -23.24
CA GLN A 46 6.64 -5.78 -23.11
C GLN A 46 7.97 -5.01 -23.14
N ASN A 47 8.11 -4.01 -24.01
CA ASN A 47 9.36 -3.26 -24.19
C ASN A 47 9.25 -1.78 -23.85
N LYS A 48 8.14 -1.35 -23.26
CA LYS A 48 7.90 0.07 -23.00
C LYS A 48 6.79 0.28 -21.98
N THR A 49 7.05 1.12 -21.01
CA THR A 49 6.01 1.64 -20.09
C THR A 49 5.87 3.14 -20.31
N ILE A 50 4.62 3.59 -20.48
CA ILE A 50 4.28 5.02 -20.64
C ILE A 50 3.34 5.39 -19.52
N PHE A 51 3.60 6.49 -18.82
CA PHE A 51 2.69 6.98 -17.80
C PHE A 51 2.58 8.51 -17.82
N ARG A 52 1.42 9.01 -17.41
CA ARG A 52 1.11 10.42 -17.30
C ARG A 52 0.39 10.69 -16.00
N ILE A 53 0.95 11.60 -15.18
CA ILE A 53 0.32 12.06 -13.95
C ILE A 53 -0.02 13.56 -14.08
N ASN A 54 0.93 14.38 -14.53
CA ASN A 54 0.84 15.83 -14.61
C ASN A 54 0.97 16.34 -16.06
N SER A 55 0.04 15.92 -16.93
CA SER A 55 -0.07 16.37 -18.34
C SER A 55 1.11 16.03 -19.27
N VAL A 56 2.21 15.50 -18.76
CA VAL A 56 3.40 15.12 -19.53
C VAL A 56 3.58 13.61 -19.52
N ASP A 57 3.78 13.03 -20.72
CA ASP A 57 4.10 11.61 -20.85
C ASP A 57 5.54 11.33 -20.45
N GLN A 58 5.71 10.37 -19.57
CA GLN A 58 7.01 9.82 -19.20
C GLN A 58 7.13 8.41 -19.78
N ILE A 59 8.31 8.08 -20.26
CA ILE A 59 8.58 6.84 -20.99
C ILE A 59 9.73 6.11 -20.33
N ILE A 60 9.50 4.84 -20.00
CA ILE A 60 10.54 3.90 -19.59
C ILE A 60 10.66 2.87 -20.71
N ASN A 61 11.84 2.78 -21.33
CA ASN A 61 12.13 1.78 -22.35
C ASN A 61 12.63 0.49 -21.70
N GLY A 62 12.30 -0.64 -22.31
CA GLY A 62 12.60 -1.97 -21.80
C GLY A 62 11.47 -2.57 -20.94
N GLN A 63 11.63 -3.84 -20.60
CA GLN A 63 10.72 -4.55 -19.70
C GLN A 63 11.07 -4.22 -18.25
N LEU A 64 10.07 -3.83 -17.46
CA LEU A 64 10.23 -3.62 -16.03
C LEU A 64 10.36 -4.97 -15.31
N LYS A 65 11.19 -5.04 -14.27
CA LYS A 65 11.14 -6.14 -13.32
C LYS A 65 9.93 -5.95 -12.39
N HIS A 66 9.47 -7.02 -11.74
CA HIS A 66 8.38 -6.95 -10.78
C HIS A 66 8.61 -5.90 -9.68
N THR A 67 9.85 -5.80 -9.16
CA THR A 67 10.24 -4.80 -8.15
C THR A 67 10.14 -3.37 -8.65
N ASP A 68 10.55 -3.13 -9.91
CA ASP A 68 10.54 -1.79 -10.51
C ASP A 68 9.09 -1.36 -10.81
N LEU A 69 8.27 -2.30 -11.29
CA LEU A 69 6.84 -2.05 -11.50
C LEU A 69 6.12 -1.75 -10.18
N TYR A 70 6.40 -2.53 -9.13
CA TYR A 70 5.90 -2.29 -7.79
C TYR A 70 6.21 -0.86 -7.31
N GLN A 71 7.49 -0.45 -7.42
CA GLN A 71 7.92 0.88 -7.02
C GLN A 71 7.28 1.98 -7.88
N LEU A 72 7.18 1.76 -9.19
CA LEU A 72 6.55 2.72 -10.11
C LEU A 72 5.08 2.95 -9.74
N ILE A 73 4.30 1.89 -9.50
CA ILE A 73 2.88 2.01 -9.10
C ILE A 73 2.76 2.74 -7.77
N ASN A 74 3.57 2.39 -6.77
CA ASN A 74 3.55 3.07 -5.47
C ASN A 74 3.92 4.55 -5.61
N ASN A 75 4.91 4.90 -6.42
CA ASN A 75 5.29 6.28 -6.68
C ASN A 75 4.17 7.08 -7.37
N ILE A 76 3.46 6.47 -8.33
CA ILE A 76 2.31 7.10 -8.99
C ILE A 76 1.20 7.37 -7.97
N ILE A 77 0.85 6.38 -7.14
CA ILE A 77 -0.18 6.53 -6.10
C ILE A 77 0.25 7.59 -5.08
N SER A 78 1.49 7.56 -4.63
CA SER A 78 2.07 8.55 -3.72
C SER A 78 1.96 9.98 -4.28
N ASN A 79 2.29 10.17 -5.56
CA ASN A 79 2.17 11.48 -6.21
C ASN A 79 0.73 11.98 -6.32
N ILE A 80 -0.25 11.09 -6.36
CA ILE A 80 -1.67 11.46 -6.38
C ILE A 80 -2.18 11.77 -4.97
N ILE A 81 -1.77 10.99 -3.96
CA ILE A 81 -2.32 11.07 -2.61
C ILE A 81 -1.63 12.13 -1.76
N ASN A 82 -0.29 12.21 -1.81
CA ASN A 82 0.49 13.01 -0.87
C ASN A 82 0.26 14.51 -1.08
N ASP A 83 -0.07 15.18 0.01
CA ASP A 83 -0.21 16.64 0.10
C ASP A 83 0.04 17.11 1.54
N SER A 84 -0.44 18.32 1.90
CA SER A 84 -0.31 18.87 3.24
C SER A 84 -1.14 18.17 4.32
N GLU A 85 -2.02 17.25 3.96
CA GLU A 85 -2.93 16.58 4.89
C GLU A 85 -2.91 15.06 4.77
N ASN A 86 -2.36 14.52 3.68
CA ASN A 86 -2.42 13.10 3.35
C ASN A 86 -1.04 12.53 3.04
N VAL A 87 -0.81 11.30 3.45
CA VAL A 87 0.38 10.53 3.11
C VAL A 87 0.03 9.10 2.74
N TYR A 88 0.71 8.59 1.71
CA TYR A 88 0.67 7.19 1.31
C TYR A 88 2.03 6.55 1.64
N ILE A 89 2.02 5.55 2.51
CA ILE A 89 3.26 4.95 3.04
C ILE A 89 3.19 3.43 3.11
N HIS A 90 4.36 2.80 3.05
CA HIS A 90 4.53 1.37 3.29
C HIS A 90 4.42 1.07 4.80
N SER A 91 3.24 0.62 5.20
CA SER A 91 2.92 0.37 6.60
C SER A 91 1.78 -0.65 6.72
N ALA A 92 1.62 -1.21 7.90
CA ALA A 92 0.43 -1.96 8.26
C ALA A 92 -0.37 -1.20 9.32
N VAL A 93 -1.68 -1.47 9.40
CA VAL A 93 -2.56 -0.95 10.45
C VAL A 93 -3.39 -2.09 11.00
N ILE A 94 -3.33 -2.28 12.30
CA ILE A 94 -4.21 -3.16 13.06
C ILE A 94 -5.12 -2.35 13.95
N GLU A 95 -6.27 -2.89 14.31
CA GLU A 95 -7.28 -2.20 15.10
C GLU A 95 -7.87 -3.12 16.15
N LYS A 96 -8.17 -2.58 17.32
CA LYS A 96 -9.00 -3.21 18.37
C LYS A 96 -9.77 -2.15 19.13
N ASN A 97 -11.09 -2.35 19.28
CA ASN A 97 -11.99 -1.43 19.99
C ASN A 97 -11.96 0.01 19.41
N ASN A 98 -11.96 0.15 18.10
CA ASN A 98 -11.88 1.42 17.36
C ASN A 98 -10.57 2.22 17.59
N LYS A 99 -9.50 1.54 18.01
CA LYS A 99 -8.18 2.15 18.22
C LYS A 99 -7.18 1.51 17.27
N GLY A 100 -6.69 2.30 16.32
CA GLY A 100 -5.71 1.85 15.35
C GLY A 100 -4.29 1.92 15.88
N ILE A 101 -3.47 0.96 15.48
CA ILE A 101 -2.03 0.93 15.69
C ILE A 101 -1.38 0.92 14.32
N LEU A 102 -0.59 1.94 14.01
CA LEU A 102 0.22 2.02 12.80
C LEU A 102 1.54 1.29 13.02
N ILE A 103 1.86 0.37 12.13
CA ILE A 103 3.09 -0.42 12.19
C ILE A 103 3.98 0.01 11.03
N LEU A 104 5.11 0.61 11.35
CA LEU A 104 6.17 1.04 10.44
C LEU A 104 7.36 0.09 10.51
N GLY A 105 8.14 0.04 9.46
CA GLY A 105 9.39 -0.73 9.42
C GLY A 105 9.84 -0.98 7.99
N ASP A 106 11.08 -1.35 7.82
CA ASP A 106 11.69 -1.65 6.53
C ASP A 106 11.06 -2.87 5.86
N PHE A 107 11.40 -3.09 4.61
CA PHE A 107 11.02 -4.31 3.91
C PHE A 107 11.58 -5.53 4.67
N ASN A 108 10.76 -6.57 4.84
CA ASN A 108 11.08 -7.77 5.64
C ASN A 108 11.34 -7.54 7.15
N SER A 109 10.93 -6.41 7.71
CA SER A 109 11.07 -6.14 9.16
C SER A 109 10.14 -6.97 10.05
N GLY A 110 9.19 -7.74 9.48
CA GLY A 110 8.25 -8.56 10.23
C GLY A 110 6.84 -7.95 10.39
N LYS A 111 6.51 -6.85 9.69
CA LYS A 111 5.16 -6.24 9.75
C LYS A 111 4.04 -7.24 9.49
N SER A 112 4.16 -8.04 8.42
CA SER A 112 3.15 -9.06 8.07
C SER A 112 3.03 -10.15 9.15
N THR A 113 4.14 -10.55 9.75
CA THR A 113 4.15 -11.51 10.86
C THR A 113 3.41 -10.95 12.06
N LEU A 114 3.67 -9.69 12.43
CA LEU A 114 2.99 -9.03 13.53
C LEU A 114 1.48 -8.89 13.26
N CYS A 115 1.07 -8.57 12.03
CA CYS A 115 -0.34 -8.55 11.64
C CYS A 115 -1.03 -9.89 11.90
N ILE A 116 -0.42 -11.00 11.48
CA ILE A 116 -1.00 -12.34 11.67
C ILE A 116 -1.06 -12.72 13.16
N GLU A 117 -0.02 -12.44 13.92
CA GLU A 117 -0.04 -12.71 15.36
C GLU A 117 -1.09 -11.84 16.08
N SER A 118 -1.31 -10.61 15.61
CA SER A 118 -2.34 -9.73 16.15
C SER A 118 -3.76 -10.24 15.92
N LEU A 119 -4.04 -10.92 14.79
CA LEU A 119 -5.33 -11.59 14.57
C LEU A 119 -5.64 -12.62 15.67
N LYS A 120 -4.64 -13.41 16.10
CA LYS A 120 -4.79 -14.38 17.18
C LYS A 120 -5.12 -13.72 18.53
N ALA A 121 -4.69 -12.47 18.71
CA ALA A 121 -4.98 -11.65 19.88
C ALA A 121 -6.31 -10.86 19.77
N GLY A 122 -7.08 -11.09 18.70
CA GLY A 122 -8.40 -10.49 18.49
C GLY A 122 -8.34 -9.06 17.95
N TYR A 123 -7.25 -8.69 17.27
CA TYR A 123 -7.18 -7.47 16.46
C TYR A 123 -7.74 -7.74 15.07
N GLN A 124 -8.19 -6.69 14.39
CA GLN A 124 -8.49 -6.69 12.96
C GLN A 124 -7.33 -6.07 12.19
N ILE A 125 -7.09 -6.52 10.96
CA ILE A 125 -6.11 -5.89 10.06
C ILE A 125 -6.89 -4.94 9.16
N LEU A 126 -6.57 -3.64 9.22
CA LEU A 126 -7.17 -2.61 8.37
C LEU A 126 -6.29 -2.28 7.16
N SER A 127 -4.99 -2.49 7.28
CA SER A 127 -4.03 -2.35 6.19
C SER A 127 -2.86 -3.32 6.39
N ALA A 128 -2.47 -4.01 5.34
CA ALA A 128 -1.45 -5.06 5.43
C ALA A 128 -0.07 -4.67 4.88
N ASP A 129 0.00 -3.68 3.98
CA ASP A 129 1.24 -3.36 3.28
C ASP A 129 1.37 -1.88 2.89
N GLN A 130 0.26 -1.24 2.48
CA GLN A 130 0.24 0.16 2.08
C GLN A 130 -0.94 0.86 2.73
N SER A 131 -0.71 2.03 3.31
CA SER A 131 -1.73 2.81 4.02
C SER A 131 -1.81 4.22 3.47
N TRP A 132 -3.03 4.67 3.21
CA TRP A 132 -3.34 6.07 2.98
C TRP A 132 -3.81 6.67 4.30
N LEU A 133 -3.01 7.56 4.87
CA LEU A 133 -3.27 8.24 6.13
C LEU A 133 -3.63 9.71 5.88
N ASN A 134 -4.49 10.26 6.74
CA ASN A 134 -4.76 11.69 6.83
C ASN A 134 -4.33 12.18 8.23
N TYR A 135 -3.66 13.32 8.30
CA TYR A 135 -3.09 13.86 9.55
C TYR A 135 -3.47 15.32 9.82
N LYS A 136 -4.55 15.82 9.19
CA LYS A 136 -4.98 17.22 9.35
C LYS A 136 -5.29 17.61 10.80
N ASN A 137 -6.05 16.80 11.52
CA ASN A 137 -6.43 17.08 12.90
C ASN A 137 -5.90 16.00 13.86
N ASN A 138 -6.11 14.74 13.49
CA ASN A 138 -5.60 13.54 14.13
C ASN A 138 -5.10 12.60 13.05
N LEU A 139 -4.30 11.62 13.42
CA LEU A 139 -3.83 10.61 12.47
C LEU A 139 -4.93 9.57 12.23
N PHE A 140 -5.45 9.52 11.00
CA PHE A 140 -6.49 8.57 10.60
C PHE A 140 -6.06 7.72 9.42
N LEU A 141 -6.37 6.43 9.46
CA LEU A 141 -6.38 5.58 8.28
C LEU A 141 -7.58 5.95 7.40
N LYS A 142 -7.33 6.29 6.14
CA LYS A 142 -8.37 6.53 5.13
C LYS A 142 -8.69 5.27 4.34
N LYS A 143 -7.66 4.59 3.87
CA LYS A 143 -7.74 3.32 3.14
C LYS A 143 -6.48 2.50 3.39
N GLY A 144 -6.62 1.19 3.42
CA GLY A 144 -5.53 0.25 3.60
C GLY A 144 -5.48 -0.82 2.51
N SER A 145 -4.30 -1.29 2.21
CA SER A 145 -4.10 -2.44 1.31
C SER A 145 -4.68 -3.71 1.92
N LYS A 146 -5.47 -4.43 1.13
CA LYS A 146 -6.05 -5.73 1.48
C LYS A 146 -5.08 -6.90 1.27
N TYR A 147 -3.87 -6.62 0.86
CA TYR A 147 -2.92 -7.62 0.41
C TYR A 147 -1.85 -7.88 1.45
N LEU A 148 -1.83 -9.09 2.00
CA LEU A 148 -0.85 -9.55 2.96
C LEU A 148 0.08 -10.58 2.31
N ALA A 149 1.38 -10.30 2.26
CA ALA A 149 2.40 -11.25 1.90
C ALA A 149 2.92 -11.95 3.17
N TYR A 150 2.73 -13.28 3.27
CA TYR A 150 3.21 -14.05 4.40
C TYR A 150 3.75 -15.42 3.96
N LYS A 151 4.99 -15.76 4.34
CA LYS A 151 5.64 -17.05 4.06
C LYS A 151 5.53 -17.51 2.60
N ASN A 152 5.84 -16.63 1.64
CA ASN A 152 5.73 -16.87 0.19
C ASN A 152 4.31 -17.13 -0.33
N ASN A 153 3.30 -17.01 0.51
CA ASN A 153 1.90 -17.01 0.12
C ASN A 153 1.36 -15.58 0.18
N PHE A 154 0.45 -15.30 -0.73
CA PHE A 154 -0.26 -14.04 -0.75
C PHE A 154 -1.69 -14.31 -0.35
N GLU A 155 -2.12 -13.73 0.76
CA GLU A 155 -3.49 -13.84 1.23
C GLU A 155 -4.18 -12.49 1.05
N ILE A 156 -5.36 -12.51 0.44
CA ILE A 156 -6.25 -11.36 0.45
C ILE A 156 -6.93 -11.39 1.80
N ILE A 157 -6.65 -10.40 2.62
CA ILE A 157 -7.35 -10.23 3.89
C ILE A 157 -8.64 -9.47 3.60
N ASP A 158 -9.71 -9.88 4.24
CA ASP A 158 -10.92 -9.07 4.32
C ASP A 158 -10.66 -7.87 5.25
N ALA A 159 -9.78 -6.98 4.80
CA ALA A 159 -9.47 -5.76 5.52
C ALA A 159 -10.72 -4.89 5.53
N CYS A 160 -11.21 -4.61 6.71
CA CYS A 160 -12.32 -3.73 6.91
C CYS A 160 -11.96 -2.35 6.33
N ASN A 161 -12.77 -1.82 5.41
CA ASN A 161 -12.54 -0.50 4.79
C ASN A 161 -12.92 0.66 5.74
N GLU A 162 -12.87 0.45 7.03
CA GLU A 162 -13.29 1.44 8.01
C GLU A 162 -12.17 2.45 8.27
N LYS A 163 -12.56 3.71 8.33
CA LYS A 163 -11.69 4.79 8.80
C LYS A 163 -11.40 4.55 10.27
N CYS A 164 -10.13 4.51 10.64
CA CYS A 164 -9.72 4.29 12.01
C CYS A 164 -8.75 5.38 12.48
N GLU A 165 -8.99 5.90 13.68
CA GLU A 165 -8.04 6.80 14.32
C GLU A 165 -6.83 6.02 14.84
N ILE A 166 -5.64 6.47 14.47
CA ILE A 166 -4.39 5.86 14.92
C ILE A 166 -4.05 6.42 16.31
N LYS A 167 -3.96 5.54 17.29
CA LYS A 167 -3.66 5.88 18.68
C LYS A 167 -2.24 5.54 19.11
N ALA A 168 -1.54 4.70 18.32
CA ALA A 168 -0.15 4.35 18.59
C ALA A 168 0.59 4.08 17.27
N ILE A 169 1.90 4.30 17.28
CA ILE A 169 2.80 3.99 16.18
C ILE A 169 3.87 3.03 16.70
N PHE A 170 4.00 1.86 16.07
CA PHE A 170 5.08 0.93 16.32
C PHE A 170 6.08 0.96 15.18
N ILE A 171 7.36 1.10 15.50
CA ILE A 171 8.44 1.02 14.54
C ILE A 171 9.18 -0.30 14.76
N ILE A 172 9.15 -1.17 13.76
CA ILE A 172 9.83 -2.46 13.81
C ILE A 172 11.15 -2.35 13.05
N LYS A 173 12.23 -2.73 13.72
CA LYS A 173 13.55 -2.92 13.10
C LYS A 173 13.86 -4.42 13.10
N ALA A 174 14.21 -4.96 11.94
CA ALA A 174 14.76 -6.31 11.89
C ALA A 174 16.20 -6.27 12.45
N VAL A 175 16.43 -6.97 13.54
CA VAL A 175 17.78 -7.20 14.07
C VAL A 175 18.17 -8.62 13.69
N PHE A 176 19.19 -8.79 12.87
CA PHE A 176 19.64 -10.10 12.40
C PHE A 176 20.49 -10.85 13.44
N ASP A 177 20.73 -10.26 14.61
CA ASP A 177 21.40 -10.93 15.71
C ASP A 177 20.36 -11.56 16.63
N THR A 178 20.41 -12.89 16.74
CA THR A 178 19.36 -13.72 17.35
C THR A 178 19.39 -13.74 18.88
N SER A 179 20.26 -12.99 19.53
CA SER A 179 20.47 -13.09 20.97
C SER A 179 19.73 -12.04 21.82
N ASN A 180 19.27 -10.92 21.25
CA ASN A 180 18.59 -9.88 22.03
C ASN A 180 17.47 -9.21 21.24
N TYR A 181 16.24 -9.25 21.77
CA TYR A 181 15.12 -8.41 21.34
C TYR A 181 15.00 -7.25 22.32
N GLU A 182 15.21 -6.04 21.84
CA GLU A 182 14.93 -4.83 22.61
C GLU A 182 13.69 -4.14 22.04
N PHE A 183 12.71 -3.87 22.90
CA PHE A 183 11.55 -3.07 22.57
C PHE A 183 11.70 -1.68 23.16
N TYR A 184 11.68 -0.67 22.32
CA TYR A 184 11.61 0.72 22.75
C TYR A 184 10.19 1.23 22.53
N ILE A 185 9.60 1.78 23.59
CA ILE A 185 8.35 2.52 23.50
C ILE A 185 8.70 3.98 23.74
N GLU A 186 8.62 4.80 22.69
CA GLU A 186 8.70 6.26 22.81
C GLU A 186 7.27 6.81 22.99
N ASN A 187 7.06 7.59 24.06
CA ASN A 187 5.79 8.24 24.39
C ASN A 187 5.68 9.59 23.67
#